data_fd7133d74c4c42c27c15cbf849f9186e
#
_entry.id   fd7133d74c4c42c27c15cbf849f9186e
#
_cell.length_a   1.000
_cell.length_b   1.000
_cell.length_c   1.000
_cell.angle_alpha   90.00
_cell.angle_beta   90.00
_cell.angle_gamma   90.00
#
_symmetry.space_group_name_H-M   'P 1'
#
loop_
_entity.id
_entity.type
_entity.pdbx_description
1 polymer ?
#
loop_
_entity_poly.entity_id
_entity_poly.type
_entity_poly.pdbx_seq_one_letter_code
_entity_poly.pdbx_strand_id
1 'polypeptide(L)'
;MIEFEKLNIEWIDYSNNDEKVDFLDALNSYLFFKKDSMDKCDLLIKKYPNFNAPKLLKLILILLTRDRRKLKREKYIFNQINLSGINDYFGEYMIIISFWLRGDLHAVIRSLKNIILNHKKDILAIRLLHFNSIFIGINSNFLKHHQEILNNWSKKDPLYNLILGMTSFAYEENNQLSVAQNLANESLELSKKDLWSWHALLHLQDIELSSDLDNNKHFTSIDWSQYGAIKRHIWWHQALMHFYKKDFNTSLEMFDNFIFSEDEFYLDFCNTSSLLLRLHYQGVDVDQRMLKLKPLADYFSAQQLIPFIDYHLVFFYKYFEDLAHLNQIQDGIKQHYKNMEFEKTTSKYLEPLIENLCNGEAFEEDVMHNAFQSLGGSFAQREIILLGLLNHNDQSTLQNKIKNIFDKKKSSSINYV
;
A
#
# COMPACT_ATOMS: atom_id res chain seq x y z
N MET A 1 1.52 -17.91 20.99
CA MET A 1 1.33 -16.49 21.32
C MET A 1 2.70 -15.85 21.22
N ILE A 2 2.91 -14.91 20.32
CA ILE A 2 4.14 -14.10 20.31
C ILE A 2 4.11 -13.35 21.63
N GLU A 3 5.20 -13.44 22.40
CA GLU A 3 5.28 -12.77 23.70
C GLU A 3 5.39 -11.25 23.49
N PHE A 4 4.28 -10.62 23.14
CA PHE A 4 4.16 -9.15 23.01
C PHE A 4 4.57 -8.41 24.27
N GLU A 5 4.45 -9.05 25.43
CA GLU A 5 4.90 -8.52 26.71
C GLU A 5 6.40 -8.21 26.76
N LYS A 6 7.19 -8.85 25.86
CA LYS A 6 8.63 -8.59 25.72
C LYS A 6 8.97 -7.43 24.78
N LEU A 7 7.97 -6.86 24.08
CA LEU A 7 8.21 -5.66 23.29
C LEU A 7 8.49 -4.49 24.24
N ASN A 8 9.70 -3.97 24.14
CA ASN A 8 10.03 -2.68 24.75
C ASN A 8 9.74 -1.58 23.73
N ILE A 9 8.69 -0.80 23.99
CA ILE A 9 8.33 0.36 23.14
C ILE A 9 8.69 1.62 23.92
N GLU A 10 9.91 2.08 23.71
CA GLU A 10 10.56 3.13 24.51
C GLU A 10 9.88 4.51 24.42
N TRP A 11 9.09 4.77 23.36
CA TRP A 11 8.41 6.05 23.21
C TRP A 11 7.10 6.15 24.00
N ILE A 12 6.70 5.10 24.72
CA ILE A 12 5.45 5.06 25.46
C ILE A 12 5.71 5.11 26.96
N ASP A 13 5.13 6.10 27.61
CA ASP A 13 5.10 6.22 29.07
C ASP A 13 3.82 5.57 29.59
N TYR A 14 3.94 4.37 30.12
CA TYR A 14 2.84 3.65 30.76
C TYR A 14 2.73 4.05 32.24
N SER A 15 1.53 4.40 32.69
CA SER A 15 1.29 4.65 34.11
C SER A 15 1.17 3.35 34.93
N ASN A 16 0.78 2.26 34.26
CA ASN A 16 0.60 0.94 34.86
C ASN A 16 0.68 -0.19 33.81
N ASN A 17 0.69 -1.44 34.29
CA ASN A 17 0.80 -2.60 33.41
C ASN A 17 -0.46 -2.84 32.55
N ASP A 18 -1.65 -2.44 32.99
CA ASP A 18 -2.89 -2.62 32.23
C ASP A 18 -2.89 -1.71 30.99
N GLU A 19 -2.45 -0.45 31.11
CA GLU A 19 -2.23 0.44 29.98
C GLU A 19 -1.30 -0.18 28.93
N LYS A 20 -0.18 -0.80 29.39
CA LYS A 20 0.78 -1.47 28.53
C LYS A 20 0.14 -2.63 27.78
N VAL A 21 -0.50 -3.55 28.48
CA VAL A 21 -1.08 -4.77 27.90
C VAL A 21 -2.16 -4.42 26.89
N ASP A 22 -3.09 -3.54 27.28
CA ASP A 22 -4.19 -3.12 26.42
C ASP A 22 -3.69 -2.40 25.15
N PHE A 23 -2.69 -1.53 25.29
CA PHE A 23 -2.13 -0.84 24.12
C PHE A 23 -1.37 -1.80 23.17
N LEU A 24 -0.60 -2.73 23.75
CA LEU A 24 0.09 -3.75 22.94
C LEU A 24 -0.89 -4.62 22.16
N ASP A 25 -2.08 -4.89 22.69
CA ASP A 25 -3.14 -5.59 21.97
C ASP A 25 -3.71 -4.76 20.80
N ALA A 26 -3.91 -3.45 20.97
CA ALA A 26 -4.31 -2.56 19.88
C ALA A 26 -3.24 -2.44 18.80
N LEU A 27 -1.98 -2.30 19.19
CA LEU A 27 -0.83 -2.28 18.28
C LEU A 27 -0.68 -3.60 17.51
N ASN A 28 -0.85 -4.73 18.20
CA ASN A 28 -0.86 -6.06 17.58
C ASN A 28 -1.95 -6.17 16.51
N SER A 29 -3.15 -5.66 16.78
CA SER A 29 -4.23 -5.63 15.78
C SER A 29 -3.81 -4.86 14.52
N TYR A 30 -3.15 -3.72 14.65
CA TYR A 30 -2.62 -2.96 13.53
C TYR A 30 -1.52 -3.75 12.77
N LEU A 31 -0.53 -4.26 13.48
CA LEU A 31 0.62 -4.95 12.88
C LEU A 31 0.22 -6.21 12.10
N PHE A 32 -0.84 -6.90 12.52
CA PHE A 32 -1.37 -8.10 11.87
C PHE A 32 -2.66 -7.85 11.06
N PHE A 33 -2.93 -6.60 10.67
CA PHE A 33 -4.04 -6.20 9.78
C PHE A 33 -5.44 -6.57 10.27
N LYS A 34 -5.63 -6.73 11.58
CA LYS A 34 -6.95 -6.98 12.14
C LYS A 34 -7.82 -5.74 12.01
N LYS A 35 -9.12 -5.94 11.81
CA LYS A 35 -10.08 -4.86 11.59
C LYS A 35 -10.39 -4.04 12.85
N ASP A 36 -10.15 -4.59 14.03
CA ASP A 36 -10.54 -4.04 15.34
C ASP A 36 -9.53 -3.04 15.95
N SER A 37 -8.44 -2.73 15.24
CA SER A 37 -7.39 -1.83 15.77
C SER A 37 -7.93 -0.43 16.10
N MET A 38 -8.79 0.13 15.24
CA MET A 38 -9.39 1.45 15.47
C MET A 38 -10.33 1.45 16.69
N ASP A 39 -11.21 0.44 16.77
CA ASP A 39 -12.15 0.29 17.87
C ASP A 39 -11.44 0.12 19.22
N LYS A 40 -10.34 -0.64 19.22
CA LYS A 40 -9.47 -0.78 20.40
C LYS A 40 -8.88 0.55 20.84
N CYS A 41 -8.38 1.35 19.89
CA CYS A 41 -7.91 2.70 20.23
C CYS A 41 -9.01 3.56 20.86
N ASP A 42 -10.22 3.52 20.33
CA ASP A 42 -11.36 4.27 20.89
C ASP A 42 -11.74 3.83 22.30
N LEU A 43 -11.75 2.52 22.56
CA LEU A 43 -11.96 1.98 23.91
C LEU A 43 -10.86 2.43 24.89
N LEU A 44 -9.60 2.42 24.46
CA LEU A 44 -8.46 2.82 25.29
C LEU A 44 -8.47 4.32 25.58
N ILE A 45 -8.79 5.16 24.60
CA ILE A 45 -8.92 6.61 24.80
C ILE A 45 -10.00 6.92 25.82
N LYS A 46 -11.09 6.17 25.79
CA LYS A 46 -12.19 6.31 26.77
C LYS A 46 -11.80 5.77 28.16
N LYS A 47 -11.11 4.63 28.23
CA LYS A 47 -10.69 3.99 29.48
C LYS A 47 -9.56 4.74 30.18
N TYR A 48 -8.60 5.26 29.39
CA TYR A 48 -7.39 5.93 29.85
C TYR A 48 -7.22 7.31 29.19
N PRO A 49 -8.01 8.32 29.54
CA PRO A 49 -8.06 9.60 28.83
C PRO A 49 -6.74 10.38 28.85
N ASN A 50 -5.87 10.14 29.83
CA ASN A 50 -4.55 10.77 29.94
C ASN A 50 -3.44 10.00 29.21
N PHE A 51 -3.70 8.78 28.76
CA PHE A 51 -2.74 7.96 28.02
C PHE A 51 -2.70 8.37 26.55
N ASN A 52 -1.56 8.88 26.08
CA ASN A 52 -1.44 9.48 24.76
C ASN A 52 -1.21 8.47 23.62
N ALA A 53 -0.62 7.30 23.92
CA ALA A 53 -0.26 6.32 22.88
C ALA A 53 -1.44 5.81 22.03
N PRO A 54 -2.64 5.51 22.58
CA PRO A 54 -3.79 5.15 21.76
C PRO A 54 -4.27 6.27 20.85
N LYS A 55 -4.16 7.54 21.28
CA LYS A 55 -4.51 8.70 20.45
C LYS A 55 -3.56 8.84 19.28
N LEU A 56 -2.24 8.66 19.51
CA LEU A 56 -1.23 8.66 18.46
C LEU A 56 -1.50 7.52 17.45
N LEU A 57 -1.69 6.29 17.92
CA LEU A 57 -1.98 5.15 17.05
C LEU A 57 -3.27 5.39 16.23
N LYS A 58 -4.33 5.90 16.84
CA LYS A 58 -5.57 6.24 16.15
C LYS A 58 -5.34 7.28 15.04
N LEU A 59 -4.57 8.33 15.30
CA LEU A 59 -4.21 9.31 14.27
C LEU A 59 -3.43 8.68 13.11
N ILE A 60 -2.47 7.81 13.41
CA ILE A 60 -1.73 7.06 12.40
C ILE A 60 -2.68 6.22 11.54
N LEU A 61 -3.61 5.49 12.16
CA LEU A 61 -4.59 4.67 11.44
C LEU A 61 -5.46 5.52 10.50
N ILE A 62 -5.90 6.70 10.95
CA ILE A 62 -6.68 7.63 10.12
C ILE A 62 -5.83 8.17 8.95
N LEU A 63 -4.59 8.55 9.20
CA LEU A 63 -3.67 9.03 8.16
C LEU A 63 -3.36 7.96 7.12
N LEU A 64 -3.27 6.69 7.53
CA LEU A 64 -3.10 5.55 6.63
C LEU A 64 -4.32 5.31 5.73
N THR A 65 -5.51 5.76 6.09
CA THR A 65 -6.68 5.68 5.21
C THR A 65 -6.56 6.55 3.97
N ARG A 66 -5.64 7.53 3.94
CA ARG A 66 -5.50 8.50 2.86
C ARG A 66 -6.83 9.23 2.54
N ASP A 67 -7.67 9.47 3.54
CA ASP A 67 -9.00 10.06 3.38
C ASP A 67 -9.05 11.41 4.10
N ARG A 68 -9.10 12.49 3.33
CA ARG A 68 -9.15 13.86 3.88
C ARG A 68 -10.42 14.15 4.64
N ARG A 69 -11.55 13.53 4.26
CA ARG A 69 -12.83 13.72 4.95
C ARG A 69 -12.77 13.09 6.33
N LYS A 70 -12.24 11.86 6.43
CA LYS A 70 -12.00 11.17 7.70
C LYS A 70 -11.00 11.96 8.55
N LEU A 71 -9.90 12.41 7.95
CA LEU A 71 -8.90 13.22 8.64
C LEU A 71 -9.48 14.54 9.17
N LYS A 72 -10.27 15.27 8.35
CA LYS A 72 -10.90 16.54 8.77
C LYS A 72 -11.83 16.33 9.97
N ARG A 73 -12.56 15.22 9.99
CA ARG A 73 -13.47 14.86 11.07
C ARG A 73 -12.74 14.52 12.37
N GLU A 74 -11.63 13.77 12.27
CA GLU A 74 -10.94 13.19 13.42
C GLU A 74 -9.69 13.97 13.89
N LYS A 75 -9.26 14.99 13.15
CA LYS A 75 -8.02 15.74 13.46
C LYS A 75 -8.02 16.40 14.84
N TYR A 76 -9.20 16.56 15.47
CA TYR A 76 -9.31 17.08 16.85
C TYR A 76 -8.54 16.22 17.85
N ILE A 77 -8.35 14.94 17.58
CA ILE A 77 -7.56 14.00 18.40
C ILE A 77 -6.12 14.51 18.58
N PHE A 78 -5.55 15.13 17.56
CA PHE A 78 -4.22 15.72 17.64
C PHE A 78 -4.13 16.75 18.78
N ASN A 79 -5.17 17.58 18.95
CA ASN A 79 -5.22 18.59 20.00
C ASN A 79 -5.54 18.00 21.40
N GLN A 80 -5.98 16.74 21.47
CA GLN A 80 -6.22 16.04 22.74
C GLN A 80 -4.95 15.36 23.29
N ILE A 81 -3.87 15.30 22.51
CA ILE A 81 -2.61 14.77 23.00
C ILE A 81 -1.96 15.82 23.92
N ASN A 82 -1.81 15.44 25.18
CA ASN A 82 -1.12 16.28 26.14
C ASN A 82 0.40 16.17 25.93
N LEU A 83 1.01 17.26 25.52
CA LEU A 83 2.45 17.33 25.28
C LEU A 83 3.27 17.62 26.54
N SER A 84 2.62 17.90 27.69
CA SER A 84 3.31 18.15 28.94
C SER A 84 3.86 16.84 29.53
N GLY A 85 5.19 16.78 29.72
CA GLY A 85 5.86 15.64 30.34
C GLY A 85 6.03 14.42 29.45
N ILE A 86 5.77 14.52 28.14
CA ILE A 86 6.13 13.44 27.20
C ILE A 86 7.64 13.37 27.02
N ASN A 87 8.15 12.16 26.78
CA ASN A 87 9.55 11.98 26.42
C ASN A 87 9.85 12.50 25.00
N ASP A 88 11.12 12.81 24.74
CA ASP A 88 11.56 13.36 23.44
C ASP A 88 11.23 12.42 22.28
N TYR A 89 11.27 11.11 22.51
CA TYR A 89 10.99 10.11 21.48
C TYR A 89 9.51 10.11 21.06
N PHE A 90 8.56 10.27 21.99
CA PHE A 90 7.16 10.48 21.62
C PHE A 90 7.01 11.80 20.83
N GLY A 91 7.78 12.83 21.20
CA GLY A 91 7.82 14.11 20.47
C GLY A 91 8.22 13.95 18.99
N GLU A 92 9.14 13.03 18.66
CA GLU A 92 9.51 12.73 17.26
C GLU A 92 8.30 12.19 16.46
N TYR A 93 7.47 11.35 17.04
CA TYR A 93 6.22 10.91 16.39
C TYR A 93 5.23 12.05 16.18
N MET A 94 5.14 13.01 17.11
CA MET A 94 4.27 14.18 16.93
C MET A 94 4.74 15.06 15.76
N ILE A 95 6.06 15.18 15.56
CA ILE A 95 6.64 15.86 14.39
C ILE A 95 6.26 15.11 13.10
N ILE A 96 6.36 13.78 13.06
CA ILE A 96 5.94 12.96 11.92
C ILE A 96 4.46 13.18 11.61
N ILE A 97 3.59 13.14 12.61
CA ILE A 97 2.15 13.40 12.45
C ILE A 97 1.94 14.82 11.86
N SER A 98 2.68 15.82 12.32
CA SER A 98 2.56 17.18 11.82
C SER A 98 2.94 17.32 10.34
N PHE A 99 3.98 16.61 9.88
CA PHE A 99 4.33 16.53 8.45
C PHE A 99 3.25 15.81 7.66
N TRP A 100 2.74 14.68 8.19
CA TRP A 100 1.74 13.89 7.51
C TRP A 100 0.40 14.63 7.36
N LEU A 101 -0.01 15.40 8.38
CA LEU A 101 -1.20 16.28 8.33
C LEU A 101 -1.10 17.36 7.25
N ARG A 102 0.12 17.79 6.91
CA ARG A 102 0.41 18.73 5.81
C ARG A 102 0.55 18.04 4.46
N GLY A 103 0.54 16.69 4.41
CA GLY A 103 0.75 15.91 3.19
C GLY A 103 2.23 15.76 2.78
N ASP A 104 3.19 16.21 3.59
CA ASP A 104 4.63 16.09 3.30
C ASP A 104 5.14 14.67 3.64
N LEU A 105 4.82 13.72 2.76
CA LEU A 105 5.21 12.32 2.94
C LEU A 105 6.72 12.10 2.82
N HIS A 106 7.44 12.96 2.11
CA HIS A 106 8.90 12.87 2.06
C HIS A 106 9.52 13.25 3.41
N ALA A 107 9.02 14.30 4.09
CA ALA A 107 9.43 14.61 5.45
C ALA A 107 9.06 13.50 6.43
N VAL A 108 7.89 12.90 6.31
CA VAL A 108 7.49 11.73 7.10
C VAL A 108 8.51 10.60 6.96
N ILE A 109 8.91 10.25 5.75
CA ILE A 109 9.89 9.18 5.50
C ILE A 109 11.27 9.54 6.04
N ARG A 110 11.74 10.79 5.86
CA ARG A 110 13.02 11.23 6.45
C ARG A 110 13.01 11.11 7.97
N SER A 111 11.94 11.54 8.62
CA SER A 111 11.81 11.48 10.07
C SER A 111 11.71 10.04 10.58
N LEU A 112 10.97 9.16 9.90
CA LEU A 112 10.91 7.73 10.23
C LEU A 112 12.28 7.06 10.12
N LYS A 113 13.09 7.40 9.12
CA LYS A 113 14.46 6.92 9.00
C LYS A 113 15.32 7.35 10.18
N ASN A 114 15.18 8.60 10.64
CA ASN A 114 15.91 9.08 11.82
C ASN A 114 15.51 8.31 13.09
N ILE A 115 14.23 8.06 13.30
CA ILE A 115 13.75 7.20 14.39
C ILE A 115 14.44 5.83 14.31
N ILE A 116 14.42 5.17 13.15
CA ILE A 116 14.98 3.82 12.98
C ILE A 116 16.50 3.81 13.17
N LEU A 117 17.21 4.87 12.83
CA LEU A 117 18.66 4.98 13.10
C LEU A 117 18.98 4.98 14.59
N ASN A 118 18.18 5.69 15.38
CA ASN A 118 18.37 5.83 16.83
C ASN A 118 17.71 4.65 17.60
N HIS A 119 16.57 4.16 17.13
CA HIS A 119 15.71 3.14 17.76
C HIS A 119 15.49 1.97 16.80
N LYS A 120 16.52 1.16 16.60
CA LYS A 120 16.61 0.11 15.57
C LYS A 120 15.54 -0.98 15.67
N LYS A 121 14.86 -1.09 16.82
CA LYS A 121 13.82 -2.08 17.10
C LYS A 121 12.40 -1.48 17.10
N ASP A 122 12.23 -0.24 16.67
CA ASP A 122 10.90 0.36 16.59
C ASP A 122 10.10 -0.21 15.41
N ILE A 123 9.31 -1.23 15.73
CA ILE A 123 8.46 -1.91 14.73
C ILE A 123 7.40 -1.00 14.11
N LEU A 124 6.88 -0.01 14.87
CA LEU A 124 5.90 0.95 14.35
C LEU A 124 6.55 1.85 13.30
N ALA A 125 7.70 2.45 13.60
CA ALA A 125 8.44 3.29 12.65
C ALA A 125 8.83 2.51 11.39
N ILE A 126 9.32 1.27 11.54
CA ILE A 126 9.67 0.39 10.42
C ILE A 126 8.44 0.10 9.54
N ARG A 127 7.31 -0.24 10.16
CA ARG A 127 6.06 -0.51 9.44
C ARG A 127 5.55 0.71 8.67
N LEU A 128 5.61 1.90 9.29
CA LEU A 128 5.22 3.15 8.67
C LEU A 128 6.17 3.55 7.53
N LEU A 129 7.47 3.35 7.70
CA LEU A 129 8.46 3.58 6.65
C LEU A 129 8.16 2.69 5.43
N HIS A 130 7.93 1.40 5.66
CA HIS A 130 7.62 0.44 4.61
C HIS A 130 6.42 0.89 3.76
N PHE A 131 5.26 1.11 4.40
CA PHE A 131 4.04 1.47 3.67
C PHE A 131 4.10 2.85 3.01
N ASN A 132 4.65 3.86 3.68
CA ASN A 132 4.75 5.18 3.06
C ASN A 132 5.70 5.16 1.85
N SER A 133 6.79 4.38 1.90
CA SER A 133 7.72 4.26 0.78
C SER A 133 7.06 3.62 -0.46
N ILE A 134 6.21 2.61 -0.28
CA ILE A 134 5.47 1.98 -1.40
C ILE A 134 4.63 3.02 -2.14
N PHE A 135 3.93 3.90 -1.43
CA PHE A 135 2.95 4.81 -2.04
C PHE A 135 3.52 6.14 -2.54
N ILE A 136 4.79 6.42 -2.27
CA ILE A 136 5.50 7.56 -2.92
C ILE A 136 6.44 7.11 -4.05
N GLY A 137 6.47 5.83 -4.38
CA GLY A 137 7.33 5.22 -5.37
C GLY A 137 8.49 4.43 -4.76
N ILE A 138 8.58 3.17 -5.19
CA ILE A 138 9.66 2.26 -4.79
C ILE A 138 10.92 2.64 -5.57
N ASN A 139 11.90 3.16 -4.89
CA ASN A 139 13.18 3.56 -5.47
C ASN A 139 14.32 2.61 -5.05
N SER A 140 15.50 2.79 -5.62
CA SER A 140 16.69 1.97 -5.35
C SER A 140 17.11 1.89 -3.87
N ASN A 141 16.68 2.83 -3.04
CA ASN A 141 16.98 2.83 -1.62
C ASN A 141 16.01 1.96 -0.81
N PHE A 142 14.87 1.56 -1.37
CA PHE A 142 13.84 0.79 -0.65
C PHE A 142 14.42 -0.54 -0.14
N LEU A 143 15.04 -1.33 -1.02
CA LEU A 143 15.70 -2.58 -0.63
C LEU A 143 16.84 -2.33 0.37
N LYS A 144 17.70 -1.34 0.10
CA LYS A 144 18.82 -1.03 0.99
C LYS A 144 18.36 -0.76 2.42
N HIS A 145 17.30 0.03 2.60
CA HIS A 145 16.77 0.30 3.94
C HIS A 145 16.27 -0.98 4.63
N HIS A 146 15.61 -1.88 3.89
CA HIS A 146 15.14 -3.14 4.48
C HIS A 146 16.29 -4.09 4.83
N GLN A 147 17.37 -4.10 4.05
CA GLN A 147 18.59 -4.84 4.39
C GLN A 147 19.26 -4.28 5.66
N GLU A 148 19.37 -2.96 5.79
CA GLU A 148 19.91 -2.30 6.98
C GLU A 148 19.04 -2.59 8.23
N ILE A 149 17.73 -2.59 8.10
CA ILE A 149 16.79 -2.96 9.15
C ILE A 149 17.00 -4.42 9.53
N LEU A 150 16.98 -5.34 8.58
CA LEU A 150 17.11 -6.78 8.83
C LEU A 150 18.41 -7.12 9.59
N ASN A 151 19.53 -6.46 9.26
CA ASN A 151 20.81 -6.65 9.94
C ASN A 151 20.78 -6.34 11.45
N ASN A 152 19.78 -5.59 11.91
CA ASN A 152 19.61 -5.28 13.33
C ASN A 152 18.64 -6.23 14.04
N TRP A 153 18.01 -7.20 13.33
CA TRP A 153 17.01 -8.10 13.88
C TRP A 153 17.44 -9.55 13.78
N SER A 154 16.90 -10.41 14.63
CA SER A 154 17.23 -11.84 14.70
C SER A 154 16.02 -12.67 15.14
N LYS A 155 16.10 -14.00 15.01
CA LYS A 155 15.06 -14.93 15.48
C LYS A 155 14.72 -14.81 16.98
N LYS A 156 15.57 -14.16 17.76
CA LYS A 156 15.33 -13.91 19.20
C LYS A 156 14.44 -12.70 19.45
N ASP A 157 14.30 -11.84 18.45
CA ASP A 157 13.50 -10.62 18.59
C ASP A 157 12.02 -10.93 18.35
N PRO A 158 11.10 -10.45 19.20
CA PRO A 158 9.69 -10.51 18.94
C PRO A 158 9.37 -9.83 17.59
N LEU A 159 8.42 -10.38 16.82
CA LEU A 159 8.01 -9.84 15.52
C LEU A 159 9.08 -9.87 14.42
N TYR A 160 10.16 -10.65 14.59
CA TYR A 160 11.16 -10.83 13.53
C TYR A 160 10.54 -11.32 12.21
N ASN A 161 9.47 -12.14 12.28
CA ASN A 161 8.71 -12.56 11.12
C ASN A 161 8.18 -11.37 10.31
N LEU A 162 7.70 -10.29 10.93
CA LEU A 162 7.20 -9.11 10.20
C LEU A 162 8.33 -8.39 9.45
N ILE A 163 9.53 -8.37 10.02
CA ILE A 163 10.72 -7.81 9.36
C ILE A 163 11.09 -8.64 8.13
N LEU A 164 11.08 -9.97 8.28
CA LEU A 164 11.32 -10.89 7.16
C LEU A 164 10.31 -10.68 6.03
N GLY A 165 9.03 -10.59 6.34
CA GLY A 165 7.96 -10.38 5.33
C GLY A 165 8.10 -9.05 4.60
N MET A 166 8.37 -7.95 5.32
CA MET A 166 8.61 -6.65 4.70
C MET A 166 9.88 -6.63 3.84
N THR A 167 10.93 -7.30 4.28
CA THR A 167 12.19 -7.42 3.54
C THR A 167 12.03 -8.31 2.32
N SER A 168 11.28 -9.41 2.42
CA SER A 168 10.91 -10.27 1.29
C SER A 168 10.26 -9.45 0.16
N PHE A 169 9.26 -8.64 0.49
CA PHE A 169 8.61 -7.75 -0.47
C PHE A 169 9.61 -6.77 -1.12
N ALA A 170 10.54 -6.21 -0.33
CA ALA A 170 11.56 -5.30 -0.88
C ALA A 170 12.52 -6.01 -1.87
N TYR A 171 12.87 -7.27 -1.61
CA TYR A 171 13.66 -8.09 -2.55
C TYR A 171 12.87 -8.43 -3.81
N GLU A 172 11.57 -8.75 -3.69
CA GLU A 172 10.68 -9.04 -4.82
C GLU A 172 10.58 -7.82 -5.75
N GLU A 173 10.29 -6.64 -5.23
CA GLU A 173 10.21 -5.41 -6.03
C GLU A 173 11.55 -5.03 -6.71
N ASN A 174 12.68 -5.50 -6.17
CA ASN A 174 14.01 -5.39 -6.79
C ASN A 174 14.40 -6.61 -7.63
N ASN A 175 13.43 -7.48 -7.96
CA ASN A 175 13.60 -8.62 -8.84
C ASN A 175 14.62 -9.68 -8.35
N GLN A 176 14.83 -9.78 -7.04
CA GLN A 176 15.65 -10.80 -6.40
C GLN A 176 14.75 -11.91 -5.82
N LEU A 177 14.07 -12.63 -6.73
CA LEU A 177 12.91 -13.47 -6.43
C LEU A 177 13.24 -14.65 -5.49
N SER A 178 14.38 -15.32 -5.68
CA SER A 178 14.77 -16.46 -4.84
C SER A 178 15.05 -16.04 -3.40
N VAL A 179 15.66 -14.87 -3.19
CA VAL A 179 15.89 -14.33 -1.84
C VAL A 179 14.55 -13.93 -1.20
N ALA A 180 13.67 -13.29 -1.96
CA ALA A 180 12.34 -12.93 -1.51
C ALA A 180 11.55 -14.16 -1.04
N GLN A 181 11.53 -15.23 -1.82
CA GLN A 181 10.86 -16.48 -1.50
C GLN A 181 11.39 -17.12 -0.21
N ASN A 182 12.73 -17.19 -0.06
CA ASN A 182 13.34 -17.75 1.14
C ASN A 182 12.97 -16.97 2.41
N LEU A 183 13.00 -15.63 2.35
CA LEU A 183 12.63 -14.78 3.48
C LEU A 183 11.13 -14.89 3.83
N ALA A 184 10.25 -14.95 2.83
CA ALA A 184 8.83 -15.16 3.07
C ALA A 184 8.54 -16.51 3.72
N ASN A 185 9.18 -17.58 3.23
CA ASN A 185 9.04 -18.91 3.80
C ASN A 185 9.56 -18.97 5.24
N GLU A 186 10.74 -18.39 5.50
CA GLU A 186 11.29 -18.31 6.88
C GLU A 186 10.35 -17.55 7.83
N SER A 187 9.75 -16.45 7.35
CA SER A 187 8.74 -15.72 8.13
C SER A 187 7.54 -16.60 8.48
N LEU A 188 7.02 -17.36 7.50
CA LEU A 188 5.85 -18.21 7.67
C LEU A 188 6.12 -19.45 8.53
N GLU A 189 7.37 -19.94 8.57
CA GLU A 189 7.80 -20.96 9.55
C GLU A 189 7.70 -20.41 10.98
N LEU A 190 8.04 -19.14 11.20
CA LEU A 190 7.93 -18.48 12.50
C LEU A 190 6.48 -18.14 12.84
N SER A 191 5.69 -17.68 11.88
CA SER A 191 4.31 -17.27 12.08
C SER A 191 3.47 -17.40 10.81
N LYS A 192 2.66 -18.43 10.70
CA LYS A 192 1.69 -18.61 9.59
C LYS A 192 0.62 -17.51 9.54
N LYS A 193 0.53 -16.66 10.58
CA LYS A 193 -0.42 -15.53 10.65
C LYS A 193 0.10 -14.26 9.98
N ASP A 194 1.32 -14.26 9.47
CA ASP A 194 1.87 -13.11 8.77
C ASP A 194 1.31 -13.01 7.34
N LEU A 195 0.21 -12.28 7.21
CA LEU A 195 -0.44 -12.05 5.91
C LEU A 195 0.44 -11.27 4.94
N TRP A 196 1.43 -10.50 5.44
CA TRP A 196 2.33 -9.76 4.56
C TRP A 196 3.33 -10.68 3.87
N SER A 197 3.82 -11.72 4.56
CA SER A 197 4.65 -12.75 3.95
C SER A 197 3.88 -13.61 2.95
N TRP A 198 2.62 -13.95 3.23
CA TRP A 198 1.75 -14.56 2.23
C TRP A 198 1.55 -13.66 1.01
N HIS A 199 1.34 -12.37 1.21
CA HIS A 199 1.24 -11.39 0.13
C HIS A 199 2.52 -11.33 -0.73
N ALA A 200 3.71 -11.36 -0.12
CA ALA A 200 4.97 -11.42 -0.85
C ALA A 200 5.10 -12.69 -1.73
N LEU A 201 4.65 -13.85 -1.22
CA LEU A 201 4.61 -15.09 -2.02
C LEU A 201 3.62 -15.00 -3.20
N LEU A 202 2.48 -14.33 -3.02
CA LEU A 202 1.53 -14.12 -4.12
C LEU A 202 2.13 -13.26 -5.23
N HIS A 203 2.90 -12.23 -4.90
CA HIS A 203 3.65 -11.45 -5.89
C HIS A 203 4.60 -12.32 -6.72
N LEU A 204 5.30 -13.27 -6.07
CA LEU A 204 6.17 -14.21 -6.79
C LEU A 204 5.38 -15.13 -7.72
N GLN A 205 4.21 -15.61 -7.28
CA GLN A 205 3.32 -16.43 -8.12
C GLN A 205 2.79 -15.66 -9.33
N ASP A 206 2.42 -14.40 -9.16
CA ASP A 206 1.96 -13.55 -10.27
C ASP A 206 3.04 -13.42 -11.36
N ILE A 207 4.32 -13.37 -10.97
CA ILE A 207 5.45 -13.30 -11.90
C ILE A 207 5.73 -14.64 -12.58
N GLU A 208 5.79 -15.72 -11.80
CA GLU A 208 6.19 -17.04 -12.29
C GLU A 208 5.05 -17.79 -12.99
N LEU A 209 3.80 -17.33 -12.84
CA LEU A 209 2.57 -18.01 -13.27
C LEU A 209 2.51 -19.47 -12.75
N SER A 210 3.25 -19.76 -11.68
CA SER A 210 3.33 -21.10 -11.11
C SER A 210 2.06 -21.40 -10.33
N SER A 211 1.43 -22.55 -10.65
CA SER A 211 0.21 -23.03 -9.98
C SER A 211 0.47 -23.82 -8.71
N ASP A 212 1.75 -24.10 -8.40
CA ASP A 212 2.15 -25.17 -7.50
C ASP A 212 2.24 -24.81 -6.02
N LEU A 213 1.99 -23.56 -5.65
CA LEU A 213 1.90 -23.28 -4.23
C LEU A 213 0.55 -23.77 -3.71
N ASP A 214 0.60 -24.75 -2.82
CA ASP A 214 -0.54 -25.35 -2.08
C ASP A 214 -1.22 -24.29 -1.14
N ASN A 215 -1.14 -23.03 -1.56
CA ASN A 215 -1.59 -21.83 -0.85
C ASN A 215 -3.12 -21.80 -0.75
N ASN A 216 -3.83 -22.37 -1.74
CA ASN A 216 -5.29 -22.39 -1.71
C ASN A 216 -5.82 -23.08 -0.45
N LYS A 217 -5.18 -24.17 0.00
CA LYS A 217 -5.59 -24.87 1.24
C LYS A 217 -5.34 -24.02 2.48
N HIS A 218 -4.23 -23.25 2.49
CA HIS A 218 -3.95 -22.37 3.61
C HIS A 218 -4.95 -21.21 3.66
N PHE A 219 -5.20 -20.55 2.52
CA PHE A 219 -6.14 -19.43 2.46
C PHE A 219 -7.57 -19.83 2.81
N THR A 220 -8.01 -21.03 2.46
CA THR A 220 -9.33 -21.56 2.85
C THR A 220 -9.42 -21.86 4.36
N SER A 221 -8.28 -22.03 5.04
CA SER A 221 -8.24 -22.29 6.50
C SER A 221 -8.20 -21.03 7.35
N ILE A 222 -7.98 -19.86 6.75
CA ILE A 222 -7.91 -18.58 7.47
C ILE A 222 -9.32 -18.09 7.79
N ASP A 223 -9.56 -17.71 9.04
CA ASP A 223 -10.76 -16.94 9.40
C ASP A 223 -10.60 -15.49 8.96
N TRP A 224 -11.01 -15.21 7.72
CA TRP A 224 -10.94 -13.87 7.10
C TRP A 224 -11.81 -12.82 7.77
N SER A 225 -12.75 -13.20 8.65
CA SER A 225 -13.64 -12.27 9.33
C SER A 225 -12.89 -11.31 10.27
N GLN A 226 -11.71 -11.69 10.74
CA GLN A 226 -10.88 -10.91 11.66
C GLN A 226 -10.08 -9.80 10.97
N TYR A 227 -9.88 -9.90 9.63
CA TYR A 227 -8.96 -9.04 8.90
C TYR A 227 -9.68 -7.90 8.17
N GLY A 228 -8.97 -6.76 8.08
CA GLY A 228 -9.40 -5.58 7.34
C GLY A 228 -9.12 -5.68 5.84
N ALA A 229 -8.82 -4.55 5.22
CA ALA A 229 -8.67 -4.41 3.77
C ALA A 229 -7.58 -5.31 3.15
N ILE A 230 -6.56 -5.75 3.91
CA ILE A 230 -5.52 -6.67 3.40
C ILE A 230 -6.10 -7.96 2.82
N LYS A 231 -7.22 -8.47 3.36
CA LYS A 231 -7.86 -9.67 2.83
C LYS A 231 -8.31 -9.49 1.38
N ARG A 232 -8.90 -8.33 1.05
CA ARG A 232 -9.35 -8.02 -0.31
C ARG A 232 -8.19 -7.87 -1.28
N HIS A 233 -7.06 -7.33 -0.80
CA HIS A 233 -5.84 -7.24 -1.58
C HIS A 233 -5.22 -8.62 -1.87
N ILE A 234 -5.23 -9.53 -0.91
CA ILE A 234 -4.80 -10.93 -1.11
C ILE A 234 -5.70 -11.63 -2.14
N TRP A 235 -7.02 -11.50 -2.03
CA TRP A 235 -7.96 -12.05 -3.02
C TRP A 235 -7.81 -11.40 -4.40
N TRP A 236 -7.42 -10.13 -4.46
CA TRP A 236 -7.10 -9.47 -5.72
C TRP A 236 -5.90 -10.12 -6.43
N HIS A 237 -4.82 -10.47 -5.72
CA HIS A 237 -3.70 -11.23 -6.29
C HIS A 237 -4.15 -12.60 -6.78
N GLN A 238 -5.01 -13.30 -6.04
CA GLN A 238 -5.57 -14.57 -6.51
C GLN A 238 -6.38 -14.38 -7.82
N ALA A 239 -7.16 -13.32 -7.93
CA ALA A 239 -7.89 -13.00 -9.15
C ALA A 239 -6.95 -12.63 -10.31
N LEU A 240 -5.82 -11.96 -10.05
CA LEU A 240 -4.79 -11.70 -11.07
C LEU A 240 -4.18 -13.00 -11.61
N MET A 241 -3.92 -14.00 -10.75
CA MET A 241 -3.45 -15.30 -11.22
C MET A 241 -4.43 -15.95 -12.19
N HIS A 242 -5.73 -15.92 -11.90
CA HIS A 242 -6.76 -16.41 -12.83
C HIS A 242 -6.79 -15.58 -14.12
N PHE A 243 -6.68 -14.26 -14.01
CA PHE A 243 -6.57 -13.37 -15.15
C PHE A 243 -5.40 -13.75 -16.07
N TYR A 244 -4.20 -13.95 -15.54
CA TYR A 244 -3.02 -14.33 -16.35
C TYR A 244 -3.14 -15.73 -16.97
N LYS A 245 -3.90 -16.63 -16.35
CA LYS A 245 -4.26 -17.93 -16.92
C LYS A 245 -5.41 -17.86 -17.93
N LYS A 246 -5.93 -16.67 -18.21
CA LYS A 246 -7.11 -16.41 -19.05
C LYS A 246 -8.42 -17.05 -18.53
N ASP A 247 -8.46 -17.39 -17.26
CA ASP A 247 -9.66 -17.83 -16.56
C ASP A 247 -10.43 -16.60 -16.02
N PHE A 248 -11.01 -15.85 -16.97
CA PHE A 248 -11.66 -14.58 -16.67
C PHE A 248 -12.94 -14.75 -15.87
N ASN A 249 -13.64 -15.87 -16.02
CA ASN A 249 -14.86 -16.14 -15.26
C ASN A 249 -14.55 -16.25 -13.76
N THR A 250 -13.55 -17.04 -13.38
CA THR A 250 -13.13 -17.15 -11.98
C THR A 250 -12.61 -15.81 -11.45
N SER A 251 -11.88 -15.01 -12.25
CA SER A 251 -11.47 -13.67 -11.86
C SER A 251 -12.68 -12.76 -11.52
N LEU A 252 -13.76 -12.82 -12.32
CA LEU A 252 -14.99 -12.06 -12.08
C LEU A 252 -15.76 -12.58 -10.85
N GLU A 253 -15.84 -13.89 -10.66
CA GLU A 253 -16.42 -14.49 -9.46
C GLU A 253 -15.69 -14.06 -8.20
N MET A 254 -14.36 -13.99 -8.24
CA MET A 254 -13.55 -13.50 -7.13
C MET A 254 -13.79 -12.01 -6.87
N PHE A 255 -13.92 -11.20 -7.93
CA PHE A 255 -14.30 -9.80 -7.78
C PHE A 255 -15.62 -9.67 -7.01
N ASP A 256 -16.66 -10.38 -7.45
CA ASP A 256 -18.00 -10.26 -6.88
C ASP A 256 -18.09 -10.77 -5.43
N ASN A 257 -17.37 -11.85 -5.09
CA ASN A 257 -17.53 -12.54 -3.80
C ASN A 257 -16.51 -12.12 -2.73
N PHE A 258 -15.31 -11.65 -3.11
CA PHE A 258 -14.22 -11.49 -2.16
C PHE A 258 -13.50 -10.13 -2.20
N ILE A 259 -13.53 -9.43 -3.35
CA ILE A 259 -12.70 -8.23 -3.56
C ILE A 259 -13.53 -6.96 -3.49
N PHE A 260 -14.70 -6.93 -4.14
CA PHE A 260 -15.55 -5.75 -4.16
C PHE A 260 -16.05 -5.39 -2.75
N SER A 261 -16.00 -4.11 -2.43
CA SER A 261 -16.51 -3.53 -1.19
C SER A 261 -17.01 -2.12 -1.47
N GLU A 262 -18.08 -1.73 -0.79
CA GLU A 262 -18.57 -0.36 -0.76
C GLU A 262 -17.84 0.51 0.30
N ASP A 263 -16.89 -0.08 1.04
CA ASP A 263 -16.10 0.64 2.02
C ASP A 263 -15.28 1.74 1.35
N GLU A 264 -15.27 2.94 1.92
CA GLU A 264 -14.47 4.08 1.45
C GLU A 264 -13.00 3.88 1.81
N PHE A 265 -12.35 2.90 1.13
CA PHE A 265 -10.93 2.62 1.27
C PHE A 265 -10.25 2.64 -0.10
N TYR A 266 -9.29 3.56 -0.26
CA TYR A 266 -8.66 3.85 -1.56
C TYR A 266 -8.03 2.62 -2.22
N LEU A 267 -7.39 1.74 -1.44
CA LEU A 267 -6.71 0.57 -1.98
C LEU A 267 -7.70 -0.42 -2.60
N ASP A 268 -8.89 -0.56 -2.01
CA ASP A 268 -9.94 -1.42 -2.56
C ASP A 268 -10.43 -0.87 -3.90
N PHE A 269 -10.65 0.45 -4.00
CA PHE A 269 -10.98 1.09 -5.28
C PHE A 269 -9.87 0.87 -6.32
N CYS A 270 -8.60 1.11 -5.99
CA CYS A 270 -7.49 0.93 -6.91
C CYS A 270 -7.37 -0.52 -7.39
N ASN A 271 -7.48 -1.49 -6.49
CA ASN A 271 -7.39 -2.91 -6.83
C ASN A 271 -8.57 -3.37 -7.70
N THR A 272 -9.80 -2.99 -7.33
CA THR A 272 -11.02 -3.38 -8.07
C THR A 272 -11.05 -2.75 -9.45
N SER A 273 -10.80 -1.45 -9.57
CA SER A 273 -10.77 -0.75 -10.86
C SER A 273 -9.68 -1.31 -11.77
N SER A 274 -8.49 -1.58 -11.24
CA SER A 274 -7.38 -2.13 -12.03
C SER A 274 -7.65 -3.56 -12.53
N LEU A 275 -8.35 -4.40 -11.75
CA LEU A 275 -8.75 -5.75 -12.19
C LEU A 275 -9.77 -5.67 -13.32
N LEU A 276 -10.82 -4.85 -13.16
CA LEU A 276 -11.85 -4.69 -14.19
C LEU A 276 -11.29 -4.11 -15.48
N LEU A 277 -10.38 -3.12 -15.40
CA LEU A 277 -9.71 -2.56 -16.58
C LEU A 277 -8.87 -3.61 -17.31
N ARG A 278 -8.15 -4.47 -16.58
CA ARG A 278 -7.41 -5.59 -17.19
C ARG A 278 -8.34 -6.54 -17.95
N LEU A 279 -9.47 -6.90 -17.37
CA LEU A 279 -10.47 -7.75 -17.99
C LEU A 279 -11.09 -7.07 -19.22
N HIS A 280 -11.41 -5.78 -19.12
CA HIS A 280 -11.89 -4.98 -20.24
C HIS A 280 -10.90 -4.98 -21.42
N TYR A 281 -9.61 -4.79 -21.17
CA TYR A 281 -8.57 -4.83 -22.20
C TYR A 281 -8.39 -6.21 -22.84
N GLN A 282 -8.99 -7.26 -22.28
CA GLN A 282 -9.10 -8.59 -22.89
C GLN A 282 -10.45 -8.85 -23.55
N GLY A 283 -11.30 -7.83 -23.68
CA GLY A 283 -12.62 -7.93 -24.31
C GLY A 283 -13.72 -8.52 -23.42
N VAL A 284 -13.48 -8.59 -22.11
CA VAL A 284 -14.49 -9.08 -21.14
C VAL A 284 -15.45 -7.96 -20.79
N ASP A 285 -16.76 -8.24 -20.78
CA ASP A 285 -17.78 -7.29 -20.34
C ASP A 285 -17.69 -7.06 -18.81
N VAL A 286 -17.44 -5.82 -18.44
CA VAL A 286 -17.32 -5.37 -17.05
C VAL A 286 -18.21 -4.17 -16.71
N ASP A 287 -19.06 -3.73 -17.64
CA ASP A 287 -19.80 -2.46 -17.56
C ASP A 287 -20.59 -2.31 -16.25
N GLN A 288 -21.35 -3.32 -15.87
CA GLN A 288 -22.15 -3.28 -14.64
C GLN A 288 -21.30 -3.23 -13.38
N ARG A 289 -20.11 -3.87 -13.40
CA ARG A 289 -19.18 -3.83 -12.28
C ARG A 289 -18.44 -2.50 -12.18
N MET A 290 -18.08 -1.92 -13.33
CA MET A 290 -17.50 -0.57 -13.38
C MET A 290 -18.49 0.47 -12.86
N LEU A 291 -19.77 0.38 -13.22
CA LEU A 291 -20.82 1.27 -12.70
C LEU A 291 -20.96 1.17 -11.17
N LYS A 292 -20.82 -0.02 -10.58
CA LYS A 292 -20.82 -0.19 -9.11
C LYS A 292 -19.67 0.54 -8.42
N LEU A 293 -18.51 0.73 -9.09
CA LEU A 293 -17.37 1.45 -8.54
C LEU A 293 -17.51 2.97 -8.64
N LYS A 294 -18.42 3.48 -9.46
CA LYS A 294 -18.54 4.94 -9.73
C LYS A 294 -18.70 5.77 -8.44
N PRO A 295 -19.55 5.39 -7.45
CA PRO A 295 -19.65 6.16 -6.21
C PRO A 295 -18.32 6.30 -5.44
N LEU A 296 -17.48 5.25 -5.45
CA LEU A 296 -16.15 5.29 -4.83
C LEU A 296 -15.17 6.15 -5.63
N ALA A 297 -15.22 6.07 -6.97
CA ALA A 297 -14.41 6.93 -7.83
C ALA A 297 -14.76 8.41 -7.60
N ASP A 298 -16.04 8.76 -7.58
CA ASP A 298 -16.53 10.12 -7.33
C ASP A 298 -16.13 10.59 -5.91
N TYR A 299 -16.13 9.68 -4.93
CA TYR A 299 -15.68 9.98 -3.57
C TYR A 299 -14.20 10.36 -3.51
N PHE A 300 -13.32 9.62 -4.22
CA PHE A 300 -11.88 9.87 -4.19
C PHE A 300 -11.42 10.95 -5.17
N SER A 301 -12.09 11.14 -6.30
CA SER A 301 -11.70 12.11 -7.34
C SER A 301 -11.66 13.56 -6.83
N ALA A 302 -12.43 13.89 -5.81
CA ALA A 302 -12.46 15.21 -5.20
C ALA A 302 -11.35 15.44 -4.14
N GLN A 303 -10.45 14.49 -3.95
CA GLN A 303 -9.53 14.53 -2.79
C GLN A 303 -8.06 14.78 -3.17
N GLN A 304 -7.58 14.32 -4.34
CA GLN A 304 -6.17 14.37 -4.78
C GLN A 304 -5.20 14.05 -3.64
N LEU A 305 -5.13 12.78 -3.28
CA LEU A 305 -4.45 12.33 -2.07
C LEU A 305 -2.98 11.98 -2.29
N ILE A 306 -2.74 11.15 -3.29
CA ILE A 306 -1.42 10.70 -3.73
C ILE A 306 -1.50 10.28 -5.20
N PRO A 307 -0.41 10.41 -5.98
CA PRO A 307 -0.37 10.03 -7.40
C PRO A 307 -0.85 8.60 -7.68
N PHE A 308 -0.60 7.68 -6.73
CA PHE A 308 -1.08 6.29 -6.82
C PHE A 308 -2.60 6.17 -7.02
N ILE A 309 -3.40 6.95 -6.28
CA ILE A 309 -4.87 6.93 -6.41
C ILE A 309 -5.26 7.64 -7.70
N ASP A 310 -4.62 8.78 -7.98
CA ASP A 310 -4.99 9.67 -9.07
C ASP A 310 -4.84 8.98 -10.44
N TYR A 311 -3.80 8.19 -10.70
CA TYR A 311 -3.71 7.48 -11.99
C TYR A 311 -4.74 6.37 -12.13
N HIS A 312 -5.15 5.70 -11.03
CA HIS A 312 -6.26 4.74 -11.09
C HIS A 312 -7.59 5.43 -11.44
N LEU A 313 -7.83 6.61 -10.88
CA LEU A 313 -9.00 7.43 -11.22
C LEU A 313 -8.97 7.87 -12.68
N VAL A 314 -7.79 8.26 -13.19
CA VAL A 314 -7.63 8.66 -14.60
C VAL A 314 -8.01 7.52 -15.53
N PHE A 315 -7.49 6.31 -15.33
CA PHE A 315 -7.87 5.15 -16.14
C PHE A 315 -9.33 4.77 -15.97
N PHE A 316 -9.88 4.90 -14.77
CA PHE A 316 -11.29 4.64 -14.50
C PHE A 316 -12.20 5.60 -15.29
N TYR A 317 -11.98 6.91 -15.24
CA TYR A 317 -12.79 7.87 -15.98
C TYR A 317 -12.51 7.86 -17.48
N LYS A 318 -11.30 7.47 -17.90
CA LYS A 318 -11.01 7.22 -19.32
C LYS A 318 -11.85 6.08 -19.89
N TYR A 319 -12.09 5.03 -19.14
CA TYR A 319 -13.02 3.95 -19.53
C TYR A 319 -14.42 4.46 -19.83
N PHE A 320 -14.91 5.44 -19.08
CA PHE A 320 -16.22 6.07 -19.30
C PHE A 320 -16.20 7.23 -20.32
N GLU A 321 -15.05 7.57 -20.85
CA GLU A 321 -14.85 8.78 -21.70
C GLU A 321 -15.31 10.08 -20.98
N ASP A 322 -15.25 10.10 -19.66
CA ASP A 322 -15.73 11.19 -18.80
C ASP A 322 -14.69 12.32 -18.70
N LEU A 323 -14.66 13.17 -19.77
CA LEU A 323 -13.73 14.30 -19.85
C LEU A 323 -13.91 15.33 -18.73
N ALA A 324 -15.14 15.46 -18.18
CA ALA A 324 -15.39 16.41 -17.11
C ALA A 324 -14.63 16.03 -15.83
N HIS A 325 -14.68 14.76 -15.43
CA HIS A 325 -13.92 14.27 -14.27
C HIS A 325 -12.41 14.22 -14.54
N LEU A 326 -11.98 13.88 -15.76
CA LEU A 326 -10.55 13.92 -16.12
C LEU A 326 -9.97 15.34 -16.00
N ASN A 327 -10.66 16.35 -16.49
CA ASN A 327 -10.27 17.75 -16.34
C ASN A 327 -10.28 18.18 -14.86
N GLN A 328 -11.30 17.80 -14.11
CA GLN A 328 -11.35 18.07 -12.66
C GLN A 328 -10.16 17.48 -11.92
N ILE A 329 -9.77 16.24 -12.23
CA ILE A 329 -8.60 15.60 -11.62
C ILE A 329 -7.33 16.35 -12.01
N GLN A 330 -7.15 16.71 -13.28
CA GLN A 330 -6.00 17.45 -13.77
C GLN A 330 -5.85 18.82 -13.08
N ASP A 331 -6.95 19.57 -12.98
CA ASP A 331 -6.97 20.86 -12.29
C ASP A 331 -6.70 20.70 -10.80
N GLY A 332 -7.28 19.69 -10.17
CA GLY A 332 -7.07 19.37 -8.77
C GLY A 332 -5.61 19.01 -8.47
N ILE A 333 -4.98 18.24 -9.35
CA ILE A 333 -3.56 17.89 -9.26
C ILE A 333 -2.69 19.13 -9.34
N LYS A 334 -2.91 19.99 -10.35
CA LYS A 334 -2.17 21.26 -10.53
C LYS A 334 -2.29 22.18 -9.32
N GLN A 335 -3.47 22.28 -8.72
CA GLN A 335 -3.71 23.14 -7.56
C GLN A 335 -3.15 22.55 -6.26
N HIS A 336 -3.34 21.24 -6.07
CA HIS A 336 -3.07 20.61 -4.79
C HIS A 336 -1.59 20.30 -4.58
N TYR A 337 -0.93 19.78 -5.61
CA TYR A 337 0.47 19.37 -5.49
C TYR A 337 1.46 20.52 -5.69
N LYS A 338 1.00 21.68 -6.17
CA LYS A 338 1.84 22.87 -6.47
C LYS A 338 2.73 23.33 -5.30
N ASN A 339 2.34 23.06 -4.06
CA ASN A 339 3.07 23.47 -2.86
C ASN A 339 3.65 22.29 -2.06
N MET A 340 3.71 21.09 -2.66
CA MET A 340 4.23 19.89 -2.01
C MET A 340 5.45 19.34 -2.74
N GLU A 341 6.29 18.58 -2.06
CA GLU A 341 7.45 17.91 -2.68
C GLU A 341 7.03 16.88 -3.74
N PHE A 342 5.76 16.46 -3.74
CA PHE A 342 5.13 15.70 -4.81
C PHE A 342 5.02 16.43 -6.15
N GLU A 343 5.11 17.75 -6.15
CA GLU A 343 4.99 18.56 -7.37
C GLU A 343 5.93 18.08 -8.48
N LYS A 344 7.18 17.78 -8.13
CA LYS A 344 8.18 17.32 -9.11
C LYS A 344 7.80 15.96 -9.72
N THR A 345 7.19 15.07 -8.95
CA THR A 345 6.76 13.75 -9.44
C THR A 345 5.44 13.86 -10.20
N THR A 346 4.53 14.66 -9.69
CA THR A 346 3.18 14.79 -10.26
C THR A 346 3.20 15.58 -11.55
N SER A 347 3.80 16.77 -11.58
CA SER A 347 3.91 17.58 -12.81
C SER A 347 4.74 16.89 -13.87
N LYS A 348 5.80 16.20 -13.47
CA LYS A 348 6.74 15.57 -14.41
C LYS A 348 6.22 14.27 -15.02
N TYR A 349 5.37 13.53 -14.30
CA TYR A 349 4.99 12.18 -14.70
C TYR A 349 3.48 11.99 -14.82
N LEU A 350 2.67 12.46 -13.89
CA LEU A 350 1.23 12.24 -13.90
C LEU A 350 0.52 13.17 -14.88
N GLU A 351 0.90 14.45 -14.96
CA GLU A 351 0.30 15.37 -15.92
C GLU A 351 0.51 14.92 -17.37
N PRO A 352 1.74 14.57 -17.83
CA PRO A 352 1.93 14.04 -19.18
C PRO A 352 1.15 12.74 -19.45
N LEU A 353 0.98 11.87 -18.44
CA LEU A 353 0.15 10.69 -18.59
C LEU A 353 -1.32 11.05 -18.87
N ILE A 354 -1.86 12.03 -18.14
CA ILE A 354 -3.24 12.49 -18.35
C ILE A 354 -3.38 13.16 -19.72
N GLU A 355 -2.43 14.02 -20.10
CA GLU A 355 -2.43 14.70 -21.40
C GLU A 355 -2.38 13.71 -22.57
N ASN A 356 -1.56 12.66 -22.46
CA ASN A 356 -1.54 11.59 -23.44
C ASN A 356 -2.89 10.86 -23.53
N LEU A 357 -3.47 10.47 -22.40
CA LEU A 357 -4.73 9.72 -22.38
C LEU A 357 -5.94 10.57 -22.78
N CYS A 358 -5.95 11.87 -22.51
CA CYS A 358 -7.08 12.77 -22.82
C CYS A 358 -6.98 13.36 -24.22
N ASN A 359 -5.80 13.79 -24.63
CA ASN A 359 -5.57 14.61 -25.81
C ASN A 359 -4.81 13.89 -26.93
N GLY A 360 -4.33 12.66 -26.68
CA GLY A 360 -3.51 11.91 -27.62
C GLY A 360 -2.10 12.51 -27.80
N GLU A 361 -1.65 13.35 -26.87
CA GLU A 361 -0.32 13.94 -26.94
C GLU A 361 0.76 12.86 -26.84
N ALA A 362 1.90 13.07 -27.51
CA ALA A 362 3.01 12.10 -27.48
C ALA A 362 3.53 11.97 -26.05
N PHE A 363 3.63 10.74 -25.58
CA PHE A 363 4.21 10.42 -24.27
C PHE A 363 5.68 10.05 -24.44
N GLU A 364 6.56 10.90 -23.93
CA GLU A 364 7.99 10.65 -24.04
C GLU A 364 8.40 9.41 -23.25
N GLU A 365 9.30 8.64 -23.84
CA GLU A 365 9.74 7.35 -23.37
C GLU A 365 10.39 7.35 -21.99
N ASP A 366 11.27 8.33 -21.76
CA ASP A 366 11.94 8.50 -20.46
C ASP A 366 10.93 8.92 -19.39
N VAL A 367 9.89 9.67 -19.76
CA VAL A 367 8.79 10.06 -18.87
C VAL A 367 8.00 8.82 -18.48
N MET A 368 7.70 7.90 -19.42
CA MET A 368 6.99 6.66 -19.12
C MET A 368 7.72 5.79 -18.10
N HIS A 369 9.02 5.54 -18.32
CA HIS A 369 9.80 4.70 -17.41
C HIS A 369 9.85 5.29 -16.00
N ASN A 370 10.09 6.59 -15.91
CA ASN A 370 10.14 7.29 -14.63
C ASN A 370 8.76 7.41 -13.96
N ALA A 371 7.67 7.60 -14.74
CA ALA A 371 6.31 7.58 -14.23
C ALA A 371 6.00 6.21 -13.58
N PHE A 372 6.30 5.14 -14.29
CA PHE A 372 6.10 3.79 -13.78
C PHE A 372 6.83 3.54 -12.45
N GLN A 373 8.05 4.07 -12.28
CA GLN A 373 8.82 3.91 -11.03
C GLN A 373 8.34 4.82 -9.89
N SER A 374 7.78 5.99 -10.20
CA SER A 374 7.60 7.08 -9.23
C SER A 374 6.17 7.30 -8.76
N LEU A 375 5.15 6.76 -9.46
CA LEU A 375 3.75 7.03 -9.13
C LEU A 375 3.20 6.22 -7.97
N GLY A 376 4.00 5.33 -7.39
CA GLY A 376 3.65 4.54 -6.21
C GLY A 376 2.90 3.25 -6.52
N GLY A 377 2.80 2.39 -5.51
CA GLY A 377 2.26 1.04 -5.60
C GLY A 377 3.32 -0.03 -5.89
N SER A 378 2.96 -1.30 -5.77
CA SER A 378 3.77 -2.44 -6.19
C SER A 378 3.82 -2.56 -7.72
N PHE A 379 4.73 -3.39 -8.26
CA PHE A 379 4.78 -3.66 -9.69
C PHE A 379 3.41 -4.10 -10.22
N ALA A 380 2.77 -5.07 -9.56
CA ALA A 380 1.45 -5.58 -9.95
C ALA A 380 0.39 -4.46 -10.00
N GLN A 381 0.46 -3.48 -9.10
CA GLN A 381 -0.47 -2.35 -9.10
C GLN A 381 -0.17 -1.34 -10.21
N ARG A 382 1.12 -1.02 -10.44
CA ARG A 382 1.55 -0.07 -11.50
C ARG A 382 1.38 -0.62 -12.92
N GLU A 383 1.29 -1.94 -13.08
CA GLU A 383 1.13 -2.60 -14.37
C GLU A 383 -0.07 -2.03 -15.16
N ILE A 384 -1.11 -1.53 -14.49
CA ILE A 384 -2.25 -0.90 -15.17
C ILE A 384 -1.85 0.33 -16.00
N ILE A 385 -0.79 1.05 -15.61
CA ILE A 385 -0.26 2.18 -16.39
C ILE A 385 0.23 1.67 -17.75
N LEU A 386 1.00 0.59 -17.74
CA LEU A 386 1.57 0.00 -18.95
C LEU A 386 0.47 -0.58 -19.85
N LEU A 387 -0.47 -1.31 -19.27
CA LEU A 387 -1.60 -1.88 -20.00
C LEU A 387 -2.52 -0.80 -20.58
N GLY A 388 -2.80 0.25 -19.83
CA GLY A 388 -3.58 1.38 -20.29
C GLY A 388 -2.89 2.09 -21.46
N LEU A 389 -1.60 2.38 -21.36
CA LEU A 389 -0.85 2.98 -22.45
C LEU A 389 -0.78 2.10 -23.70
N LEU A 390 -0.69 0.76 -23.56
CA LEU A 390 -0.76 -0.17 -24.69
C LEU A 390 -2.11 -0.13 -25.42
N ASN A 391 -3.18 0.04 -24.68
CA ASN A 391 -4.53 0.04 -25.25
C ASN A 391 -4.97 1.39 -25.82
N HIS A 392 -4.33 2.48 -25.41
CA HIS A 392 -4.69 3.83 -25.84
C HIS A 392 -3.69 4.51 -26.79
N ASN A 393 -2.57 3.83 -27.12
CA ASN A 393 -1.53 4.37 -28.00
C ASN A 393 -1.17 3.44 -29.14
N ASP A 394 -1.16 3.98 -30.37
CA ASP A 394 -0.73 3.28 -31.58
C ASP A 394 0.78 3.40 -31.85
N GLN A 395 1.55 4.02 -30.96
CA GLN A 395 2.99 4.24 -31.14
C GLN A 395 3.76 2.92 -30.98
N SER A 396 4.26 2.36 -32.08
CA SER A 396 5.00 1.08 -32.10
C SER A 396 6.25 1.07 -31.23
N THR A 397 6.94 2.20 -31.08
CA THR A 397 8.10 2.37 -30.19
C THR A 397 7.75 2.23 -28.73
N LEU A 398 6.68 2.89 -28.28
CA LEU A 398 6.16 2.82 -26.92
C LEU A 398 5.68 1.39 -26.59
N GLN A 399 4.95 0.76 -27.52
CA GLN A 399 4.47 -0.62 -27.37
C GLN A 399 5.63 -1.62 -27.21
N ASN A 400 6.70 -1.49 -28.01
CA ASN A 400 7.87 -2.39 -27.92
C ASN A 400 8.58 -2.26 -26.57
N LYS A 401 8.66 -1.05 -26.01
CA LYS A 401 9.30 -0.85 -24.71
C LYS A 401 8.48 -1.34 -23.55
N ILE A 402 7.17 -1.14 -23.59
CA ILE A 402 6.26 -1.70 -22.58
C ILE A 402 6.40 -3.23 -22.58
N LYS A 403 6.41 -3.87 -23.77
CA LYS A 403 6.69 -5.30 -23.88
C LYS A 403 8.02 -5.69 -23.26
N ASN A 404 9.09 -4.92 -23.51
CA ASN A 404 10.41 -5.17 -22.92
C ASN A 404 10.42 -5.06 -21.38
N ILE A 405 9.60 -4.17 -20.78
CA ILE A 405 9.46 -4.10 -19.31
C ILE A 405 8.82 -5.39 -18.77
N PHE A 406 7.76 -5.88 -19.42
CA PHE A 406 7.12 -7.14 -19.06
C PHE A 406 8.06 -8.33 -19.22
N ASP A 407 8.79 -8.40 -20.35
CA ASP A 407 9.72 -9.49 -20.63
C ASP A 407 10.87 -9.52 -19.64
N LYS A 408 11.42 -8.37 -19.24
CA LYS A 408 12.45 -8.30 -18.20
C LYS A 408 11.97 -8.78 -16.85
N LYS A 409 10.74 -8.47 -16.44
CA LYS A 409 10.18 -8.97 -15.17
C LYS A 409 9.96 -10.49 -15.24
N LYS A 410 9.54 -11.03 -16.38
CA LYS A 410 9.33 -12.48 -16.60
C LYS A 410 10.64 -13.25 -16.81
N SER A 411 11.61 -12.71 -17.56
CA SER A 411 12.86 -13.41 -17.88
C SER A 411 13.80 -13.56 -16.68
N SER A 412 13.70 -12.67 -15.70
CA SER A 412 14.46 -12.80 -14.47
C SER A 412 13.94 -13.94 -13.56
N SER A 413 12.74 -14.46 -13.82
CA SER A 413 12.23 -15.67 -13.15
C SER A 413 12.81 -16.96 -13.74
N ILE A 414 13.29 -16.95 -14.98
CA ILE A 414 13.75 -18.14 -15.72
C ILE A 414 15.26 -18.45 -15.50
N ASN A 415 16.05 -17.48 -15.04
CA ASN A 415 17.50 -17.62 -14.90
C ASN A 415 17.98 -18.21 -13.56
N TYR A 416 17.11 -18.84 -12.78
CA TYR A 416 17.46 -19.48 -11.50
C TYR A 416 16.92 -20.92 -11.38
N VAL A 417 17.05 -21.70 -12.46
CA VAL A 417 16.94 -23.18 -12.37
C VAL A 417 18.33 -23.76 -12.39
#